data_4ff7befb888dbcf31ed4334d50142e2b
#
_entry.id   4ff7befb888dbcf31ed4334d50142e2b
#
_cell.length_a   1.000
_cell.length_b   1.000
_cell.length_c   1.000
_cell.angle_alpha   90.00
_cell.angle_beta   90.00
_cell.angle_gamma   90.00
#
_symmetry.space_group_name_H-M   'P 1'
#
loop_
_entity.id
_entity.type
_entity.pdbx_description
1 polymer ?
#
loop_
_entity_poly.entity_id
_entity_poly.type
_entity_poly.pdbx_seq_one_letter_code
_entity_poly.pdbx_strand_id
1 'polypeptide(L)'
;EGLVILQNKNQVLPFWENQASGKKIAVVGPNADDLYNQLGDYTPPLRRNDCITVLDGMKLIFKESDIRFSQGCYLRKRDENLLKEAVDTVKNSDLVICVLGGSSSRFGGASFDTNGAALLDNAEADDKGTLMDCGEGMDCSGLELPDAQLELLKALKETGKTVIAVVICGRPLVLTQVCELADGVILGFYPGPRGGQAIAEVISGRVAPSGRLPVSLPRSTGQVPVYRSEERRVGK
;
A
#
# COMPACT_ATOMS: atom_id res chain seq x y z
N GLU A 1 -14.31 -5.26 6.22
CA GLU A 1 -15.33 -4.42 5.54
C GLU A 1 -14.72 -3.24 4.77
N GLY A 2 -13.61 -2.64 5.24
CA GLY A 2 -13.00 -1.47 4.59
C GLY A 2 -12.14 -1.77 3.35
N LEU A 3 -11.78 -3.02 3.10
CA LEU A 3 -10.94 -3.37 1.95
C LEU A 3 -11.77 -3.50 0.67
N VAL A 4 -11.26 -2.91 -0.42
CA VAL A 4 -11.92 -2.91 -1.72
C VAL A 4 -11.02 -3.58 -2.76
N ILE A 5 -11.51 -4.61 -3.44
CA ILE A 5 -10.84 -5.15 -4.63
C ILE A 5 -11.22 -4.26 -5.82
N LEU A 6 -10.24 -3.50 -6.33
CA LEU A 6 -10.42 -2.67 -7.52
C LEU A 6 -10.26 -3.48 -8.81
N GLN A 7 -9.42 -4.50 -8.77
CA GLN A 7 -9.09 -5.33 -9.92
C GLN A 7 -8.73 -6.75 -9.52
N ASN A 8 -9.12 -7.72 -10.34
CA ASN A 8 -8.78 -9.13 -10.20
C ASN A 8 -8.71 -9.80 -11.58
N LYS A 9 -7.61 -9.51 -12.33
CA LYS A 9 -7.35 -10.12 -13.63
C LYS A 9 -7.10 -11.63 -13.46
N ASN A 10 -7.68 -12.43 -14.35
CA ASN A 10 -7.50 -13.88 -14.37
C ASN A 10 -7.79 -14.57 -13.02
N GLN A 11 -8.59 -13.94 -12.17
CA GLN A 11 -8.96 -14.47 -10.85
C GLN A 11 -7.72 -14.81 -9.97
N VAL A 12 -6.71 -13.93 -9.97
CA VAL A 12 -5.52 -14.10 -9.14
C VAL A 12 -5.82 -14.01 -7.64
N LEU A 13 -6.96 -13.46 -7.28
CA LEU A 13 -7.53 -13.44 -5.93
C LEU A 13 -8.81 -14.28 -5.88
N PRO A 14 -9.04 -15.05 -4.83
CA PRO A 14 -8.11 -15.31 -3.73
C PRO A 14 -6.97 -16.27 -4.14
N PHE A 15 -5.81 -16.09 -3.50
CA PHE A 15 -4.69 -17.04 -3.57
C PHE A 15 -4.76 -17.94 -2.35
N TRP A 16 -5.41 -19.09 -2.52
CA TRP A 16 -5.74 -20.00 -1.42
C TRP A 16 -4.48 -20.54 -0.71
N GLU A 17 -4.56 -20.75 0.60
CA GLU A 17 -3.44 -21.25 1.40
C GLU A 17 -2.91 -22.60 0.92
N ASN A 18 -3.79 -23.50 0.45
CA ASN A 18 -3.38 -24.78 -0.11
C ASN A 18 -2.61 -24.63 -1.44
N GLN A 19 -2.88 -23.59 -2.21
CA GLN A 19 -2.12 -23.25 -3.42
C GLN A 19 -0.78 -22.61 -3.08
N ALA A 20 -0.71 -21.95 -1.92
CA ALA A 20 0.46 -21.26 -1.42
C ALA A 20 1.46 -22.17 -0.71
N SER A 21 1.04 -23.35 -0.26
CA SER A 21 1.91 -24.29 0.46
C SER A 21 3.17 -24.62 -0.34
N GLY A 22 4.33 -24.45 0.28
CA GLY A 22 5.63 -24.63 -0.35
C GLY A 22 6.05 -23.57 -1.37
N LYS A 23 5.22 -22.56 -1.61
CA LYS A 23 5.52 -21.45 -2.52
C LYS A 23 6.36 -20.36 -1.85
N LYS A 24 7.09 -19.64 -2.68
CA LYS A 24 7.84 -18.45 -2.28
C LYS A 24 7.02 -17.21 -2.61
N ILE A 25 6.70 -16.42 -1.60
CA ILE A 25 5.92 -15.19 -1.76
C ILE A 25 6.82 -14.00 -1.42
N ALA A 26 7.02 -13.11 -2.38
CA ALA A 26 7.69 -11.84 -2.15
C ALA A 26 6.67 -10.81 -1.63
N VAL A 27 6.96 -10.19 -0.52
CA VAL A 27 6.24 -9.01 0.00
C VAL A 27 7.17 -7.82 -0.16
N VAL A 28 6.80 -6.89 -1.02
CA VAL A 28 7.69 -5.80 -1.47
C VAL A 28 6.96 -4.47 -1.33
N GLY A 29 7.70 -3.41 -1.08
CA GLY A 29 7.18 -2.05 -1.11
C GLY A 29 7.34 -1.29 0.20
N PRO A 30 7.28 0.06 0.14
CA PRO A 30 7.56 0.92 1.29
C PRO A 30 6.54 0.77 2.43
N ASN A 31 5.31 0.36 2.13
CA ASN A 31 4.24 0.19 3.11
C ASN A 31 4.06 -1.26 3.57
N ALA A 32 4.95 -2.18 3.17
CA ALA A 32 4.80 -3.60 3.49
C ALA A 32 5.04 -3.92 4.96
N ASP A 33 6.01 -3.25 5.59
CA ASP A 33 6.37 -3.44 7.00
C ASP A 33 6.48 -2.12 7.76
N ASP A 34 5.67 -1.14 7.40
CA ASP A 34 5.57 0.12 8.11
C ASP A 34 4.29 0.18 8.94
N LEU A 35 4.47 0.36 10.26
CA LEU A 35 3.38 0.41 11.22
C LEU A 35 2.49 1.63 11.01
N TYR A 36 3.10 2.81 10.92
CA TYR A 36 2.36 4.06 10.96
C TYR A 36 1.72 4.43 9.62
N ASN A 37 2.27 3.95 8.51
CA ASN A 37 1.68 4.19 7.19
C ASN A 37 0.30 3.52 7.05
N GLN A 38 0.03 2.45 7.80
CA GLN A 38 -1.29 1.81 7.79
C GLN A 38 -2.27 2.37 8.82
N LEU A 39 -1.81 3.19 9.77
CA LEU A 39 -2.66 3.74 10.83
C LEU A 39 -3.27 5.08 10.45
N GLY A 40 -2.56 5.88 9.68
CA GLY A 40 -2.96 7.24 9.34
C GLY A 40 -2.53 8.26 10.40
N ASP A 41 -3.02 9.47 10.23
CA ASP A 41 -2.79 10.60 11.14
C ASP A 41 -3.65 10.49 12.42
N TYR A 42 -3.36 11.30 13.42
CA TYR A 42 -4.10 11.36 14.70
C TYR A 42 -4.19 10.03 15.45
N THR A 43 -3.26 9.13 15.22
CA THR A 43 -3.19 7.85 15.91
C THR A 43 -2.33 7.99 17.16
N PRO A 44 -2.74 7.43 18.31
CA PRO A 44 -1.88 7.42 19.49
C PRO A 44 -0.62 6.58 19.21
N PRO A 45 0.51 6.88 19.88
CA PRO A 45 1.71 6.06 19.77
C PRO A 45 1.40 4.59 20.10
N LEU A 46 1.71 3.70 19.17
CA LEU A 46 1.53 2.26 19.32
C LEU A 46 2.88 1.55 19.29
N ARG A 47 3.00 0.47 20.08
CA ARG A 47 4.18 -0.38 20.03
C ARG A 47 4.10 -1.30 18.82
N ARG A 48 5.26 -1.70 18.30
CA ARG A 48 5.36 -2.62 17.15
C ARG A 48 4.53 -3.89 17.35
N ASN A 49 4.49 -4.43 18.57
CA ASN A 49 3.77 -5.66 18.91
C ASN A 49 2.24 -5.49 19.00
N ASP A 50 1.74 -4.26 19.03
CA ASP A 50 0.32 -3.98 19.10
C ASP A 50 -0.34 -3.96 17.70
N CYS A 51 0.48 -4.05 16.66
CA CYS A 51 0.07 -3.96 15.26
C CYS A 51 0.57 -5.15 14.44
N ILE A 52 -0.17 -5.43 13.38
CA ILE A 52 0.16 -6.44 12.37
C ILE A 52 0.30 -5.73 11.03
N THR A 53 1.53 -5.61 10.52
CA THR A 53 1.80 -5.07 9.19
C THR A 53 1.38 -6.05 8.11
N VAL A 54 1.39 -5.62 6.83
CA VAL A 54 1.06 -6.54 5.73
C VAL A 54 2.03 -7.73 5.71
N LEU A 55 3.32 -7.47 5.93
CA LEU A 55 4.33 -8.53 6.04
C LEU A 55 4.01 -9.53 7.17
N ASP A 56 3.65 -9.02 8.36
CA ASP A 56 3.27 -9.87 9.47
C ASP A 56 2.00 -10.68 9.18
N GLY A 57 0.99 -10.04 8.57
CA GLY A 57 -0.24 -10.68 8.16
C GLY A 57 0.00 -11.83 7.18
N MET A 58 0.86 -11.61 6.17
CA MET A 58 1.23 -12.65 5.23
C MET A 58 1.92 -13.84 5.93
N LYS A 59 2.88 -13.57 6.83
CA LYS A 59 3.53 -14.62 7.64
C LYS A 59 2.56 -15.35 8.56
N LEU A 60 1.55 -14.65 9.10
CA LEU A 60 0.55 -15.22 9.99
C LEU A 60 -0.38 -16.20 9.27
N ILE A 61 -0.78 -15.87 8.03
CA ILE A 61 -1.75 -16.63 7.26
C ILE A 61 -1.07 -17.72 6.43
N PHE A 62 -0.01 -17.39 5.71
CA PHE A 62 0.69 -18.31 4.79
C PHE A 62 1.87 -19.01 5.46
N LYS A 63 1.59 -19.75 6.54
CA LYS A 63 2.61 -20.37 7.41
C LYS A 63 3.49 -21.41 6.70
N GLU A 64 2.97 -22.05 5.66
CA GLU A 64 3.68 -23.07 4.90
C GLU A 64 4.40 -22.50 3.66
N SER A 65 4.41 -21.19 3.50
CA SER A 65 5.09 -20.48 2.42
C SER A 65 6.40 -19.85 2.89
N ASP A 66 7.37 -19.73 2.00
CA ASP A 66 8.59 -18.94 2.23
C ASP A 66 8.29 -17.46 1.93
N ILE A 67 8.02 -16.67 2.97
CA ILE A 67 7.72 -15.24 2.84
C ILE A 67 9.02 -14.46 2.89
N ARG A 68 9.33 -13.76 1.79
CA ARG A 68 10.51 -12.91 1.65
C ARG A 68 10.11 -11.45 1.55
N PHE A 69 10.85 -10.59 2.24
CA PHE A 69 10.61 -9.15 2.24
C PHE A 69 11.75 -8.41 1.56
N SER A 70 11.41 -7.36 0.82
CA SER A 70 12.32 -6.31 0.39
C SER A 70 11.57 -4.99 0.30
N GLN A 71 12.19 -3.91 0.76
CA GLN A 71 11.56 -2.58 0.77
C GLN A 71 11.34 -2.02 -0.65
N GLY A 72 12.26 -2.26 -1.57
CA GLY A 72 12.18 -1.87 -2.97
C GLY A 72 12.42 -0.39 -3.28
N CYS A 73 11.81 0.50 -2.51
CA CYS A 73 12.03 1.95 -2.58
C CYS A 73 11.61 2.61 -1.25
N TYR A 74 11.94 3.88 -1.09
CA TYR A 74 11.31 4.71 -0.05
C TYR A 74 9.95 5.24 -0.53
N LEU A 75 9.18 5.84 0.36
CA LEU A 75 7.83 6.30 0.04
C LEU A 75 7.81 7.24 -1.19
N ARG A 76 8.75 8.20 -1.25
CA ARG A 76 8.85 9.20 -2.33
C ARG A 76 10.18 9.22 -3.05
N LYS A 77 11.16 8.43 -2.61
CA LYS A 77 12.51 8.44 -3.16
C LYS A 77 12.92 7.07 -3.68
N ARG A 78 13.50 7.07 -4.87
CA ARG A 78 14.14 5.90 -5.46
C ARG A 78 15.44 5.59 -4.77
N ASP A 79 15.73 4.31 -4.63
CA ASP A 79 17.01 3.77 -4.24
C ASP A 79 17.33 2.57 -5.13
N GLU A 80 18.44 2.64 -5.86
CA GLU A 80 18.78 1.62 -6.85
C GLU A 80 19.18 0.28 -6.21
N ASN A 81 19.75 0.31 -5.01
CA ASN A 81 20.12 -0.90 -4.30
C ASN A 81 18.87 -1.62 -3.78
N LEU A 82 17.92 -0.87 -3.21
CA LEU A 82 16.64 -1.40 -2.76
C LEU A 82 15.84 -1.96 -3.93
N LEU A 83 15.80 -1.24 -5.06
CA LEU A 83 15.12 -1.70 -6.27
C LEU A 83 15.71 -3.01 -6.80
N LYS A 84 17.03 -3.09 -6.89
CA LYS A 84 17.74 -4.29 -7.33
C LYS A 84 17.45 -5.49 -6.41
N GLU A 85 17.55 -5.28 -5.09
CA GLU A 85 17.24 -6.33 -4.09
C GLU A 85 15.80 -6.82 -4.24
N ALA A 86 14.84 -5.91 -4.45
CA ALA A 86 13.44 -6.26 -4.66
C ALA A 86 13.25 -7.11 -5.92
N VAL A 87 13.84 -6.70 -7.05
CA VAL A 87 13.78 -7.44 -8.31
C VAL A 87 14.39 -8.84 -8.15
N ASP A 88 15.53 -8.96 -7.47
CA ASP A 88 16.17 -10.24 -7.24
C ASP A 88 15.35 -11.15 -6.30
N THR A 89 14.71 -10.59 -5.29
CA THR A 89 13.77 -11.30 -4.41
C THR A 89 12.59 -11.84 -5.21
N VAL A 90 12.01 -10.99 -6.09
CA VAL A 90 10.84 -11.34 -6.90
C VAL A 90 11.15 -12.39 -7.97
N LYS A 91 12.30 -12.32 -8.64
CA LYS A 91 12.70 -13.34 -9.62
C LYS A 91 12.70 -14.74 -9.01
N ASN A 92 13.04 -14.86 -7.74
CA ASN A 92 13.10 -16.11 -6.98
C ASN A 92 11.79 -16.46 -6.26
N SER A 93 10.68 -15.79 -6.59
CA SER A 93 9.38 -15.98 -5.95
C SER A 93 8.31 -16.46 -6.94
N ASP A 94 7.24 -17.03 -6.42
CA ASP A 94 6.10 -17.54 -7.23
C ASP A 94 4.98 -16.49 -7.33
N LEU A 95 4.83 -15.64 -6.29
CA LEU A 95 3.83 -14.60 -6.19
C LEU A 95 4.45 -13.34 -5.58
N VAL A 96 3.96 -12.18 -5.98
CA VAL A 96 4.40 -10.88 -5.47
C VAL A 96 3.22 -10.13 -4.87
N ILE A 97 3.39 -9.70 -3.63
CA ILE A 97 2.52 -8.76 -2.95
C ILE A 97 3.27 -7.42 -2.88
N CYS A 98 2.88 -6.47 -3.72
CA CYS A 98 3.51 -5.15 -3.78
C CYS A 98 2.68 -4.14 -2.99
N VAL A 99 3.21 -3.66 -1.85
CA VAL A 99 2.48 -2.79 -0.93
C VAL A 99 2.94 -1.35 -1.10
N LEU A 100 2.07 -0.55 -1.68
CA LEU A 100 2.29 0.82 -2.12
C LEU A 100 1.37 1.78 -1.38
N GLY A 101 1.56 3.06 -1.59
CA GLY A 101 0.62 4.08 -1.09
C GLY A 101 1.31 5.31 -0.56
N GLY A 102 0.62 5.98 0.36
CA GLY A 102 1.07 7.19 1.02
C GLY A 102 1.34 7.00 2.51
N SER A 103 1.67 8.09 3.16
CA SER A 103 1.78 8.21 4.60
C SER A 103 1.25 9.55 5.07
N SER A 104 0.41 9.55 6.09
CA SER A 104 0.08 10.74 6.88
C SER A 104 0.72 10.71 8.27
N SER A 105 1.65 9.77 8.48
CA SER A 105 2.30 9.59 9.78
C SER A 105 3.30 10.70 10.08
N ARG A 106 3.18 11.27 11.27
CA ARG A 106 4.11 12.26 11.83
C ARG A 106 5.17 11.61 12.74
N PHE A 107 5.15 10.29 12.88
CA PHE A 107 6.00 9.57 13.84
C PHE A 107 7.42 9.27 13.34
N GLY A 108 7.80 9.72 12.16
CA GLY A 108 9.15 9.58 11.61
C GLY A 108 10.21 10.47 12.25
N GLY A 109 10.26 10.52 13.60
CA GLY A 109 11.21 11.35 14.34
C GLY A 109 10.61 12.61 14.98
N ALA A 110 9.29 12.79 14.96
CA ALA A 110 8.66 13.92 15.62
C ALA A 110 8.75 13.78 17.15
N SER A 111 9.19 14.84 17.82
CA SER A 111 8.96 15.02 19.25
C SER A 111 7.55 15.52 19.48
N PHE A 112 6.98 15.25 20.65
CA PHE A 112 5.64 15.67 21.01
C PHE A 112 5.69 16.68 22.15
N ASP A 113 4.80 17.67 22.12
CA ASP A 113 4.59 18.56 23.26
C ASP A 113 3.87 17.84 24.41
N THR A 114 3.68 18.56 25.52
CA THR A 114 3.00 18.02 26.71
C THR A 114 1.54 17.66 26.49
N ASN A 115 0.93 18.14 25.40
CA ASN A 115 -0.46 17.87 25.03
C ASN A 115 -0.56 16.77 23.95
N GLY A 116 0.57 16.21 23.50
CA GLY A 116 0.63 15.17 22.49
C GLY A 116 0.60 15.68 21.05
N ALA A 117 0.74 17.02 20.83
CA ALA A 117 0.86 17.56 19.49
C ALA A 117 2.30 17.37 18.95
N ALA A 118 2.43 16.96 17.68
CA ALA A 118 3.74 16.78 17.06
C ALA A 118 4.44 18.14 16.88
N LEU A 119 5.70 18.20 17.35
CA LEU A 119 6.57 19.34 17.13
C LEU A 119 7.31 19.13 15.81
N LEU A 120 6.95 19.91 14.79
CA LEU A 120 7.52 19.81 13.45
C LEU A 120 8.91 20.47 13.31
N ASP A 121 9.31 21.27 14.30
CA ASP A 121 10.53 22.08 14.26
C ASP A 121 11.85 21.26 14.23
N ASN A 122 11.77 19.96 14.53
CA ASN A 122 12.91 19.06 14.55
C ASN A 122 12.83 17.96 13.47
N ALA A 123 11.96 18.10 12.47
CA ALA A 123 11.97 17.21 11.32
C ALA A 123 13.30 17.39 10.58
N GLU A 124 14.26 16.50 10.83
CA GLU A 124 15.46 16.41 10.01
C GLU A 124 15.07 16.33 8.54
N ALA A 125 15.87 16.93 7.67
CA ALA A 125 15.63 16.87 6.24
C ALA A 125 15.36 15.42 5.82
N ASP A 126 14.22 15.19 5.17
CA ASP A 126 13.82 13.84 4.75
C ASP A 126 14.64 13.37 3.55
N ASP A 127 15.90 13.08 3.78
CA ASP A 127 16.81 12.60 2.75
C ASP A 127 16.35 11.29 2.10
N LYS A 128 15.53 10.53 2.81
CA LYS A 128 15.02 9.23 2.36
C LYS A 128 13.63 9.29 1.72
N GLY A 129 12.94 10.46 1.77
CA GLY A 129 11.56 10.57 1.28
C GLY A 129 10.60 9.65 2.04
N THR A 130 10.78 9.55 3.37
CA THR A 130 9.99 8.69 4.26
C THR A 130 8.94 9.46 5.05
N LEU A 131 9.00 10.79 5.04
CA LEU A 131 8.03 11.64 5.70
C LEU A 131 6.67 11.61 5.00
N MET A 132 5.65 12.06 5.73
CA MET A 132 4.27 12.12 5.25
C MET A 132 4.16 12.85 3.90
N ASP A 133 3.29 12.35 3.05
CA ASP A 133 2.95 12.92 1.75
C ASP A 133 1.49 13.37 1.64
N CYS A 134 0.72 13.16 2.69
CA CYS A 134 -0.66 13.61 2.83
C CYS A 134 -0.99 13.82 4.31
N GLY A 135 -2.11 14.46 4.59
CA GLY A 135 -2.56 14.77 5.94
C GLY A 135 -2.53 16.25 6.24
N GLU A 136 -2.66 16.62 7.51
CA GLU A 136 -2.74 18.02 7.93
C GLU A 136 -1.43 18.76 7.61
N GLY A 137 -1.56 19.93 6.96
CA GLY A 137 -0.43 20.80 6.60
C GLY A 137 0.40 20.30 5.41
N MET A 138 -0.08 19.26 4.70
CA MET A 138 0.61 18.72 3.52
C MET A 138 -0.22 18.90 2.26
N ASP A 139 0.31 19.70 1.33
CA ASP A 139 -0.26 19.89 0.00
C ASP A 139 0.41 18.96 -1.02
N CYS A 140 -0.37 18.51 -1.99
CA CYS A 140 0.11 17.74 -3.12
C CYS A 140 -0.43 18.33 -4.42
N SER A 141 0.46 18.54 -5.38
CA SER A 141 0.11 19.02 -6.72
C SER A 141 -0.44 17.93 -7.64
N GLY A 142 -0.18 16.66 -7.33
CA GLY A 142 -0.63 15.49 -8.10
C GLY A 142 -1.44 14.52 -7.24
N LEU A 143 -2.18 13.64 -7.90
CA LEU A 143 -2.95 12.56 -7.28
C LEU A 143 -2.38 11.18 -7.60
N GLU A 144 -1.29 11.10 -8.34
CA GLU A 144 -0.59 9.88 -8.68
C GLU A 144 0.21 9.36 -7.48
N LEU A 145 0.53 8.07 -7.49
CA LEU A 145 1.57 7.53 -6.62
C LEU A 145 2.92 8.17 -6.97
N PRO A 146 3.82 8.34 -5.97
CA PRO A 146 5.19 8.79 -6.24
C PRO A 146 5.89 7.92 -7.29
N ASP A 147 6.66 8.57 -8.19
CA ASP A 147 7.35 7.90 -9.30
C ASP A 147 8.20 6.71 -8.85
N ALA A 148 8.88 6.81 -7.69
CA ALA A 148 9.68 5.72 -7.13
C ALA A 148 8.87 4.43 -6.93
N GLN A 149 7.61 4.54 -6.55
CA GLN A 149 6.73 3.39 -6.34
C GLN A 149 6.19 2.84 -7.67
N LEU A 150 5.91 3.71 -8.65
CA LEU A 150 5.49 3.28 -9.98
C LEU A 150 6.64 2.59 -10.74
N GLU A 151 7.87 3.09 -10.60
CA GLU A 151 9.07 2.45 -11.14
C GLU A 151 9.31 1.07 -10.49
N LEU A 152 9.16 0.97 -9.17
CA LEU A 152 9.22 -0.31 -8.48
C LEU A 152 8.20 -1.28 -9.07
N LEU A 153 6.91 -0.91 -9.11
CA LEU A 153 5.85 -1.78 -9.61
C LEU A 153 6.12 -2.23 -11.06
N LYS A 154 6.60 -1.31 -11.91
CA LYS A 154 6.98 -1.61 -13.30
C LYS A 154 8.11 -2.64 -13.36
N ALA A 155 9.19 -2.43 -12.60
CA ALA A 155 10.32 -3.35 -12.56
C ALA A 155 9.91 -4.74 -12.05
N LEU A 156 9.00 -4.81 -11.07
CA LEU A 156 8.47 -6.10 -10.58
C LEU A 156 7.64 -6.79 -11.67
N LYS A 157 6.79 -6.06 -12.41
CA LYS A 157 5.99 -6.63 -13.51
C LYS A 157 6.85 -7.14 -14.66
N GLU A 158 7.96 -6.47 -14.96
CA GLU A 158 8.92 -6.87 -15.99
C GLU A 158 9.59 -8.24 -15.68
N THR A 159 9.55 -8.71 -14.43
CA THR A 159 10.00 -10.06 -14.06
C THR A 159 9.08 -11.18 -14.59
N GLY A 160 7.91 -10.83 -15.11
CA GLY A 160 6.91 -11.80 -15.59
C GLY A 160 6.12 -12.50 -14.48
N LYS A 161 6.29 -12.10 -13.23
CA LYS A 161 5.57 -12.71 -12.09
C LYS A 161 4.17 -12.12 -11.94
N THR A 162 3.28 -12.89 -11.31
CA THR A 162 1.97 -12.40 -10.89
C THR A 162 2.14 -11.39 -9.75
N VAL A 163 1.61 -10.18 -9.93
CA VAL A 163 1.73 -9.08 -8.98
C VAL A 163 0.34 -8.69 -8.46
N ILE A 164 0.16 -8.79 -7.15
CA ILE A 164 -0.98 -8.22 -6.43
C ILE A 164 -0.51 -6.94 -5.75
N ALA A 165 -1.04 -5.80 -6.18
CA ALA A 165 -0.77 -4.52 -5.55
C ALA A 165 -1.77 -4.28 -4.40
N VAL A 166 -1.23 -3.88 -3.25
CA VAL A 166 -2.01 -3.41 -2.10
C VAL A 166 -1.70 -1.94 -1.92
N VAL A 167 -2.71 -1.09 -2.00
CA VAL A 167 -2.54 0.37 -1.89
C VAL A 167 -3.08 0.83 -0.54
N ILE A 168 -2.20 1.36 0.30
CA ILE A 168 -2.52 1.93 1.61
C ILE A 168 -2.39 3.44 1.51
N CYS A 169 -3.51 4.17 1.58
CA CYS A 169 -3.52 5.62 1.47
C CYS A 169 -4.82 6.21 2.03
N GLY A 170 -4.74 7.42 2.58
CA GLY A 170 -5.89 8.11 3.16
C GLY A 170 -6.66 9.00 2.18
N ARG A 171 -6.21 9.13 0.94
CA ARG A 171 -6.84 9.98 -0.08
C ARG A 171 -7.09 9.23 -1.37
N PRO A 172 -8.04 9.70 -2.21
CA PRO A 172 -8.23 9.15 -3.55
C PRO A 172 -6.99 9.41 -4.40
N LEU A 173 -6.40 8.36 -4.94
CA LEU A 173 -5.26 8.43 -5.86
C LEU A 173 -5.68 8.05 -7.27
N VAL A 174 -4.94 8.54 -8.25
CA VAL A 174 -4.98 8.05 -9.63
C VAL A 174 -4.25 6.71 -9.66
N LEU A 175 -5.00 5.61 -9.79
CA LEU A 175 -4.47 4.26 -9.78
C LEU A 175 -4.46 3.60 -11.17
N THR A 176 -4.60 4.38 -12.23
CA THR A 176 -4.65 3.87 -13.61
C THR A 176 -3.41 3.02 -13.94
N GLN A 177 -2.21 3.54 -13.70
CA GLN A 177 -0.97 2.79 -13.95
C GLN A 177 -0.82 1.56 -13.04
N VAL A 178 -1.27 1.65 -11.79
CA VAL A 178 -1.27 0.49 -10.88
C VAL A 178 -2.16 -0.62 -11.44
N CYS A 179 -3.37 -0.26 -11.90
CA CYS A 179 -4.29 -1.21 -12.51
C CYS A 179 -3.78 -1.79 -13.84
N GLU A 180 -3.01 -1.04 -14.61
CA GLU A 180 -2.40 -1.54 -15.84
C GLU A 180 -1.31 -2.58 -15.55
N LEU A 181 -0.45 -2.30 -14.59
CA LEU A 181 0.73 -3.09 -14.25
C LEU A 181 0.43 -4.31 -13.36
N ALA A 182 -0.48 -4.19 -12.40
CA ALA A 182 -0.80 -5.28 -11.49
C ALA A 182 -1.85 -6.25 -12.05
N ASP A 183 -1.85 -7.48 -11.56
CA ASP A 183 -2.85 -8.49 -11.89
C ASP A 183 -4.05 -8.44 -10.91
N GLY A 184 -3.78 -8.17 -9.64
CA GLY A 184 -4.78 -7.85 -8.61
C GLY A 184 -4.50 -6.50 -7.97
N VAL A 185 -5.55 -5.76 -7.60
CA VAL A 185 -5.41 -4.47 -6.88
C VAL A 185 -6.38 -4.43 -5.71
N ILE A 186 -5.84 -4.25 -4.51
CA ILE A 186 -6.59 -4.08 -3.27
C ILE A 186 -6.34 -2.67 -2.75
N LEU A 187 -7.40 -1.90 -2.50
CA LEU A 187 -7.32 -0.61 -1.83
C LEU A 187 -7.67 -0.81 -0.36
N GLY A 188 -6.74 -0.44 0.53
CA GLY A 188 -6.85 -0.65 1.96
C GLY A 188 -7.23 0.61 2.76
N PHE A 189 -7.14 1.80 2.16
CA PHE A 189 -7.22 3.07 2.89
C PHE A 189 -6.21 3.08 4.05
N TYR A 190 -6.63 3.44 5.27
CA TYR A 190 -5.90 3.23 6.52
C TYR A 190 -6.54 2.07 7.26
N PRO A 191 -6.02 0.84 7.10
CA PRO A 191 -6.69 -0.36 7.60
C PRO A 191 -6.56 -0.57 9.12
N GLY A 192 -5.76 0.27 9.79
CA GLY A 192 -5.58 0.25 11.24
C GLY A 192 -4.65 -0.85 11.77
N PRO A 193 -4.60 -1.05 13.10
CA PRO A 193 -3.58 -1.89 13.73
C PRO A 193 -3.65 -3.38 13.34
N ARG A 194 -4.79 -3.87 12.88
CA ARG A 194 -4.97 -5.23 12.36
C ARG A 194 -5.07 -5.29 10.84
N GLY A 195 -4.70 -4.19 10.17
CA GLY A 195 -4.83 -4.04 8.73
C GLY A 195 -4.10 -5.11 7.93
N GLY A 196 -2.88 -5.43 8.31
CA GLY A 196 -2.10 -6.46 7.62
C GLY A 196 -2.72 -7.85 7.72
N GLN A 197 -3.29 -8.22 8.88
CA GLN A 197 -4.04 -9.45 9.01
C GLN A 197 -5.26 -9.47 8.09
N ALA A 198 -6.07 -8.41 8.09
CA ALA A 198 -7.27 -8.32 7.26
C ALA A 198 -6.93 -8.41 5.76
N ILE A 199 -5.85 -7.76 5.32
CA ILE A 199 -5.36 -7.83 3.94
C ILE A 199 -4.96 -9.26 3.58
N ALA A 200 -4.19 -9.93 4.43
CA ALA A 200 -3.76 -11.31 4.19
C ALA A 200 -4.94 -12.30 4.19
N GLU A 201 -5.95 -12.09 5.05
CA GLU A 201 -7.20 -12.88 5.06
C GLU A 201 -8.00 -12.71 3.76
N VAL A 202 -8.04 -11.50 3.20
CA VAL A 202 -8.67 -11.26 1.88
C VAL A 202 -7.84 -11.91 0.76
N ILE A 203 -6.52 -11.78 0.78
CA ILE A 203 -5.65 -12.40 -0.22
C ILE A 203 -5.80 -13.92 -0.20
N SER A 204 -5.86 -14.53 0.99
CA SER A 204 -6.01 -15.99 1.14
C SER A 204 -7.41 -16.53 0.91
N GLY A 205 -8.41 -15.65 0.79
CA GLY A 205 -9.81 -16.05 0.65
C GLY A 205 -10.49 -16.49 1.95
N ARG A 206 -9.83 -16.36 3.11
CA ARG A 206 -10.47 -16.63 4.41
C ARG A 206 -11.65 -15.71 4.66
N VAL A 207 -11.58 -14.49 4.14
CA VAL A 207 -12.63 -13.47 4.24
C VAL A 207 -12.94 -12.93 2.85
N ALA A 208 -14.21 -12.95 2.46
CA ALA A 208 -14.67 -12.30 1.25
C ALA A 208 -14.68 -10.77 1.46
N PRO A 209 -14.03 -9.97 0.58
CA PRO A 209 -14.05 -8.53 0.69
C PRO A 209 -15.46 -8.00 0.42
N SER A 210 -15.94 -7.12 1.30
CA SER A 210 -17.25 -6.49 1.19
C SER A 210 -17.17 -4.96 1.07
N GLY A 211 -15.96 -4.40 1.09
CA GLY A 211 -15.74 -2.96 0.97
C GLY A 211 -16.22 -2.41 -0.37
N ARG A 212 -16.73 -1.18 -0.34
CA ARG A 212 -17.12 -0.42 -1.53
C ARG A 212 -16.46 0.94 -1.48
N LEU A 213 -16.13 1.49 -2.64
CA LEU A 213 -15.55 2.83 -2.72
C LEU A 213 -16.53 3.87 -2.15
N PRO A 214 -16.13 4.61 -1.10
CA PRO A 214 -16.93 5.71 -0.57
C PRO A 214 -16.87 6.96 -1.45
N VAL A 215 -15.85 7.04 -2.32
CA VAL A 215 -15.58 8.15 -3.24
C VAL A 215 -15.21 7.60 -4.62
N SER A 216 -15.39 8.40 -5.66
CA SER A 216 -14.91 8.06 -7.01
C SER A 216 -13.39 8.28 -7.09
N LEU A 217 -12.68 7.36 -7.73
CA LEU A 217 -11.26 7.52 -8.03
C LEU A 217 -11.10 8.19 -9.40
N PRO A 218 -10.28 9.24 -9.50
CA PRO A 218 -10.02 9.89 -10.78
C PRO A 218 -9.12 9.01 -11.68
N ARG A 219 -9.27 9.15 -13.00
CA ARG A 219 -8.38 8.51 -13.98
C ARG A 219 -7.12 9.33 -14.24
N SER A 220 -7.17 10.63 -13.97
CA SER A 220 -6.05 11.55 -14.07
C SER A 220 -6.28 12.73 -13.13
N THR A 221 -5.20 13.41 -12.73
CA THR A 221 -5.29 14.63 -11.90
C THR A 221 -6.18 15.71 -12.54
N GLY A 222 -6.16 15.84 -13.88
CA GLY A 222 -7.00 16.81 -14.59
C GLY A 222 -8.50 16.51 -14.62
N GLN A 223 -8.93 15.37 -14.12
CA GLN A 223 -10.36 15.01 -14.07
C GLN A 223 -11.09 15.58 -12.84
N VAL A 224 -10.38 16.12 -11.86
CA VAL A 224 -11.02 16.66 -10.64
C VAL A 224 -11.78 17.95 -10.96
N PRO A 225 -12.97 18.15 -10.35
CA PRO A 225 -13.66 17.32 -9.36
C PRO A 225 -14.39 16.13 -9.97
N VAL A 226 -14.31 14.97 -9.31
CA VAL A 226 -15.03 13.75 -9.71
C VAL A 226 -16.27 13.59 -8.84
N TYR A 227 -17.44 13.62 -9.46
CA TYR A 227 -18.71 13.47 -8.75
C TYR A 227 -19.05 11.99 -8.56
N ARG A 228 -19.61 11.64 -7.41
CA ARG A 228 -19.93 10.25 -7.03
C ARG A 228 -21.04 9.63 -7.88
N SER A 229 -22.02 10.42 -8.38
CA SER A 229 -23.08 9.94 -9.23
C SER A 229 -23.05 10.62 -10.58
N GLU A 230 -23.04 9.84 -11.66
CA GLU A 230 -23.12 10.36 -13.03
C GLU A 230 -24.56 10.71 -13.47
N GLU A 231 -25.56 10.39 -12.67
CA GLU A 231 -26.97 10.67 -12.96
C GLU A 231 -27.28 12.14 -13.28
N ARG A 232 -26.42 13.06 -12.87
CA ARG A 232 -26.54 14.49 -13.19
C ARG A 232 -25.94 14.92 -14.51
N ARG A 233 -25.24 14.03 -15.24
CA ARG A 233 -24.60 14.35 -16.53
C ARG A 233 -25.48 14.10 -17.74
N VAL A 234 -26.60 13.40 -17.60
CA VAL A 234 -27.53 13.04 -18.70
C VAL A 234 -28.54 14.14 -19.00
N GLY A 235 -28.48 15.28 -18.35
CA GLY A 235 -29.48 16.33 -18.45
C GLY A 235 -28.94 17.71 -18.86
N LYS A 236 -27.94 17.81 -19.72
CA LYS A 236 -27.56 19.07 -20.38
C LYS A 236 -27.18 18.84 -21.82
#